data_17186639f125c1ef1d598bc71674256b
#
_entry.id   17186639f125c1ef1d598bc71674256b
#
_cell.length_a   1.000
_cell.length_b   1.000
_cell.length_c   1.000
_cell.angle_alpha   90.00
_cell.angle_beta   90.00
_cell.angle_gamma   90.00
#
_symmetry.space_group_name_H-M   'P 1'
#
loop_
_entity.id
_entity.type
_entity.pdbx_description
1 polymer ?
#
loop_
_entity_poly.entity_id
_entity_poly.type
_entity_poly.pdbx_seq_one_letter_code
_entity_poly.pdbx_strand_id
1 'polypeptide(L)'
;MKTFIVSLLLLCAVLTFIIFNTAYIGRLSDEMLSLAEDLPDTKEAFEADIPSALEKTQKLWDLWDKTIDEFTFTIGYGHIDRTDDAIIELYSAAKNGDGDSFITAAAKFCDCLTRMKKLESFDFGSFM
;
A
#
# COMPACT_ATOMS: atom_id res chain seq x y z
N MET A 1 -41.89 10.62 8.07
CA MET A 1 -41.33 10.89 6.73
C MET A 1 -40.01 11.62 6.76
N LYS A 2 -39.85 12.68 7.58
CA LYS A 2 -38.56 13.37 7.70
C LYS A 2 -37.44 12.46 8.21
N THR A 3 -37.74 11.59 9.16
CA THR A 3 -36.77 10.64 9.71
C THR A 3 -36.28 9.65 8.65
N PHE A 4 -37.18 9.19 7.79
CA PHE A 4 -36.84 8.28 6.69
C PHE A 4 -35.91 8.95 5.68
N ILE A 5 -36.20 10.20 5.32
CA ILE A 5 -35.38 10.97 4.37
C ILE A 5 -33.98 11.20 4.93
N VAL A 6 -33.87 11.57 6.22
CA VAL A 6 -32.58 11.78 6.89
C VAL A 6 -31.78 10.47 6.93
N SER A 7 -32.44 9.36 7.27
CA SER A 7 -31.79 8.05 7.30
C SER A 7 -31.28 7.64 5.91
N LEU A 8 -32.07 7.89 4.88
CA LEU A 8 -31.67 7.59 3.51
C LEU A 8 -30.49 8.44 3.06
N LEU A 9 -30.50 9.74 3.40
CA LEU A 9 -29.39 10.64 3.08
C LEU A 9 -28.09 10.21 3.79
N LEU A 10 -28.19 9.82 5.05
CA LEU A 10 -27.03 9.32 5.80
C LEU A 10 -26.48 8.04 5.17
N LEU A 11 -27.36 7.12 4.80
CA LEU A 11 -26.95 5.89 4.13
C LEU A 11 -26.23 6.18 2.81
N CYS A 12 -26.77 7.08 1.99
CA CYS A 12 -26.14 7.49 0.73
C CYS A 12 -24.77 8.13 0.97
N ALA A 13 -24.64 8.98 2.01
CA ALA A 13 -23.40 9.62 2.34
C ALA A 13 -22.33 8.60 2.76
N VAL A 14 -22.70 7.62 3.58
CA VAL A 14 -21.80 6.55 4.02
C VAL A 14 -21.36 5.69 2.83
N LEU A 15 -22.29 5.30 1.96
CA LEU A 15 -21.97 4.50 0.78
C LEU A 15 -21.03 5.27 -0.16
N THR A 16 -21.29 6.55 -0.38
CA THR A 16 -20.43 7.39 -1.21
C THR A 16 -19.01 7.47 -0.61
N PHE A 17 -18.93 7.67 0.71
CA PHE A 17 -17.64 7.71 1.41
C PHE A 17 -16.88 6.41 1.25
N ILE A 18 -17.55 5.27 1.41
CA ILE A 18 -16.92 3.95 1.24
C ILE A 18 -16.40 3.76 -0.18
N ILE A 19 -17.20 4.15 -1.19
CA ILE A 19 -16.80 4.03 -2.60
C ILE A 19 -15.58 4.89 -2.89
N PHE A 20 -15.58 6.16 -2.45
CA PHE A 20 -14.44 7.05 -2.64
C PHE A 20 -13.20 6.54 -1.93
N ASN A 21 -13.36 6.07 -0.70
CA ASN A 21 -12.25 5.55 0.09
C ASN A 21 -11.63 4.33 -0.58
N THR A 22 -12.45 3.38 -1.03
CA THR A 22 -11.99 2.18 -1.72
C THR A 22 -11.26 2.52 -3.02
N ALA A 23 -11.80 3.44 -3.81
CA ALA A 23 -11.17 3.88 -5.06
C ALA A 23 -9.84 4.58 -4.80
N TYR A 24 -9.77 5.40 -3.75
CA TYR A 24 -8.56 6.12 -3.37
C TYR A 24 -7.46 5.16 -2.91
N ILE A 25 -7.81 4.18 -2.07
CA ILE A 25 -6.87 3.15 -1.61
C ILE A 25 -6.36 2.34 -2.81
N GLY A 26 -7.24 1.95 -3.72
CA GLY A 26 -6.85 1.23 -4.93
C GLY A 26 -5.85 2.01 -5.76
N ARG A 27 -6.06 3.31 -5.91
CA ARG A 27 -5.15 4.19 -6.65
C ARG A 27 -3.80 4.29 -5.96
N LEU A 28 -3.77 4.46 -4.64
CA LEU A 28 -2.52 4.53 -3.88
C LEU A 28 -1.76 3.20 -3.92
N SER A 29 -2.48 2.08 -3.84
CA SER A 29 -1.87 0.76 -3.97
C SER A 29 -1.24 0.58 -5.34
N ASP A 30 -1.92 1.02 -6.41
CA ASP A 30 -1.40 0.97 -7.77
C ASP A 30 -0.17 1.86 -7.94
N GLU A 31 -0.16 3.06 -7.35
CA GLU A 31 1.02 3.93 -7.37
C GLU A 31 2.20 3.30 -6.65
N MET A 32 1.97 2.71 -5.48
CA MET A 32 3.02 2.02 -4.73
C MET A 32 3.55 0.82 -5.48
N LEU A 33 2.67 0.03 -6.11
CA LEU A 33 3.09 -1.11 -6.93
C LEU A 33 3.92 -0.67 -8.12
N SER A 34 3.53 0.41 -8.79
CA SER A 34 4.28 0.97 -9.91
C SER A 34 5.68 1.40 -9.48
N LEU A 35 5.80 2.08 -8.33
CA LEU A 35 7.09 2.47 -7.77
C LEU A 35 7.92 1.24 -7.37
N ALA A 36 7.28 0.24 -6.80
CA ALA A 36 7.95 -1.00 -6.40
C ALA A 36 8.46 -1.79 -7.60
N GLU A 37 7.72 -1.78 -8.71
CA GLU A 37 8.14 -2.42 -9.96
C GLU A 37 9.35 -1.73 -10.60
N ASP A 38 9.55 -0.43 -10.33
CA ASP A 38 10.71 0.30 -10.79
C ASP A 38 11.97 0.00 -9.96
N LEU A 39 11.84 -0.69 -8.84
CA LEU A 39 12.98 -1.10 -8.03
C LEU A 39 13.80 -2.17 -8.75
N PRO A 40 15.12 -2.24 -8.48
CA PRO A 40 15.95 -3.30 -9.07
C PRO A 40 15.41 -4.70 -8.78
N ASP A 41 15.31 -5.53 -9.80
CA ASP A 41 14.81 -6.91 -9.71
C ASP A 41 15.90 -7.91 -9.32
N THR A 42 17.14 -7.57 -9.55
CA THR A 42 18.27 -8.45 -9.32
C THR A 42 19.29 -7.79 -8.42
N LYS A 43 20.08 -8.62 -7.75
CA LYS A 43 21.17 -8.15 -6.88
C LYS A 43 22.16 -7.29 -7.68
N GLU A 44 22.49 -7.70 -8.90
CA GLU A 44 23.42 -6.96 -9.75
C GLU A 44 22.86 -5.57 -10.12
N ALA A 45 21.59 -5.50 -10.46
CA ALA A 45 20.94 -4.23 -10.78
C ALA A 45 20.89 -3.31 -9.56
N PHE A 46 20.66 -3.86 -8.37
CA PHE A 46 20.69 -3.10 -7.12
C PHE A 46 22.09 -2.54 -6.83
N GLU A 47 23.11 -3.40 -6.92
CA GLU A 47 24.49 -3.00 -6.65
C GLU A 47 25.02 -1.99 -7.67
N ALA A 48 24.47 -1.99 -8.89
CA ALA A 48 24.88 -1.06 -9.93
C ALA A 48 24.53 0.39 -9.61
N ASP A 49 23.43 0.62 -8.87
CA ASP A 49 23.00 1.99 -8.54
C ASP A 49 22.25 2.01 -7.19
N ILE A 50 23.00 1.81 -6.11
CA ILE A 50 22.45 1.82 -4.75
C ILE A 50 21.78 3.16 -4.40
N PRO A 51 22.37 4.35 -4.71
CA PRO A 51 21.71 5.62 -4.40
C PRO A 51 20.34 5.78 -5.05
N SER A 52 20.16 5.32 -6.28
CA SER A 52 18.86 5.36 -6.96
C SER A 52 17.84 4.45 -6.29
N ALA A 53 18.26 3.23 -5.91
CA ALA A 53 17.41 2.29 -5.19
C ALA A 53 16.96 2.86 -3.84
N LEU A 54 17.87 3.50 -3.11
CA LEU A 54 17.57 4.14 -1.83
C LEU A 54 16.57 5.28 -2.00
N GLU A 55 16.75 6.11 -3.01
CA GLU A 55 15.84 7.21 -3.31
C GLU A 55 14.43 6.72 -3.63
N LYS A 56 14.31 5.69 -4.47
CA LYS A 56 13.04 5.08 -4.82
C LYS A 56 12.36 4.45 -3.60
N THR A 57 13.13 3.80 -2.75
CA THR A 57 12.62 3.22 -1.50
C THR A 57 12.11 4.30 -0.56
N GLN A 58 12.80 5.44 -0.48
CA GLN A 58 12.36 6.57 0.34
C GLN A 58 11.03 7.13 -0.17
N LYS A 59 10.84 7.23 -1.47
CA LYS A 59 9.56 7.67 -2.05
C LYS A 59 8.43 6.71 -1.71
N LEU A 60 8.70 5.40 -1.76
CA LEU A 60 7.74 4.38 -1.33
C LEU A 60 7.38 4.52 0.13
N TRP A 61 8.37 4.74 1.00
CA TRP A 61 8.14 4.92 2.42
C TRP A 61 7.27 6.15 2.69
N ASP A 62 7.58 7.28 2.06
CA ASP A 62 6.81 8.51 2.23
C ASP A 62 5.35 8.31 1.80
N LEU A 63 5.13 7.63 0.69
CA LEU A 63 3.79 7.32 0.21
C LEU A 63 3.07 6.36 1.15
N TRP A 64 3.77 5.37 1.68
CA TRP A 64 3.21 4.41 2.65
C TRP A 64 2.82 5.09 3.95
N ASP A 65 3.66 5.97 4.49
CA ASP A 65 3.35 6.73 5.71
C ASP A 65 2.08 7.57 5.54
N LYS A 66 1.95 8.23 4.39
CA LYS A 66 0.75 9.00 4.06
C LYS A 66 -0.47 8.09 3.99
N THR A 67 -0.32 6.90 3.40
CA THR A 67 -1.40 5.93 3.25
C THR A 67 -1.86 5.41 4.62
N ILE A 68 -0.94 5.10 5.52
CA ILE A 68 -1.26 4.63 6.87
C ILE A 68 -2.12 5.65 7.62
N ASP A 69 -1.72 6.92 7.59
CA ASP A 69 -2.43 7.98 8.31
C ASP A 69 -3.88 8.11 7.86
N GLU A 70 -4.15 7.88 6.58
CA GLU A 70 -5.47 8.04 6.00
C GLU A 70 -6.34 6.78 6.09
N PHE A 71 -5.74 5.57 6.20
CA PHE A 71 -6.47 4.31 6.02
C PHE A 71 -6.43 3.35 7.20
N THR A 72 -6.03 3.83 8.38
CA THR A 72 -5.98 2.99 9.58
C THR A 72 -7.32 2.34 9.91
N PHE A 73 -8.42 2.97 9.51
CA PHE A 73 -9.76 2.45 9.77
C PHE A 73 -10.21 1.35 8.80
N THR A 74 -9.68 1.36 7.59
CA THR A 74 -10.18 0.50 6.51
C THR A 74 -9.36 -0.76 6.35
N ILE A 75 -8.06 -0.67 6.64
CA ILE A 75 -7.13 -1.78 6.50
C ILE A 75 -6.89 -2.40 7.87
N GLY A 76 -6.97 -3.73 7.96
CA GLY A 76 -6.71 -4.42 9.23
C GLY A 76 -5.29 -4.22 9.72
N TYR A 77 -5.12 -4.09 11.04
CA TYR A 77 -3.82 -3.87 11.66
C TYR A 77 -2.77 -4.91 11.26
N GLY A 78 -3.18 -6.17 11.09
CA GLY A 78 -2.25 -7.22 10.69
C GLY A 78 -1.61 -6.97 9.32
N HIS A 79 -2.38 -6.43 8.38
CA HIS A 79 -1.86 -6.09 7.06
C HIS A 79 -0.97 -4.86 7.10
N ILE A 80 -1.33 -3.87 7.90
CA ILE A 80 -0.52 -2.67 8.09
C ILE A 80 0.83 -3.05 8.69
N ASP A 81 0.82 -3.88 9.74
CA ASP A 81 2.05 -4.31 10.41
C ASP A 81 2.98 -5.08 9.46
N ARG A 82 2.44 -5.99 8.67
CA ARG A 82 3.25 -6.77 7.71
C ARG A 82 3.85 -5.90 6.62
N THR A 83 3.07 -4.97 6.11
CA THR A 83 3.53 -4.06 5.06
C THR A 83 4.55 -3.07 5.62
N ASP A 84 4.31 -2.57 6.82
CA ASP A 84 5.23 -1.67 7.52
C ASP A 84 6.57 -2.36 7.77
N ASP A 85 6.56 -3.60 8.26
CA ASP A 85 7.76 -4.40 8.45
C ASP A 85 8.52 -4.59 7.14
N ALA A 86 7.79 -4.87 6.05
CA ALA A 86 8.40 -5.07 4.74
C ALA A 86 9.09 -3.82 4.22
N ILE A 87 8.48 -2.63 4.39
CA ILE A 87 9.10 -1.38 3.94
C ILE A 87 10.30 -1.00 4.80
N ILE A 88 10.26 -1.30 6.09
CA ILE A 88 11.39 -1.08 6.99
C ILE A 88 12.57 -1.97 6.58
N GLU A 89 12.31 -3.24 6.33
CA GLU A 89 13.34 -4.18 5.84
C GLU A 89 13.93 -3.72 4.51
N LEU A 90 13.07 -3.26 3.60
CA LEU A 90 13.48 -2.76 2.30
C LEU A 90 14.41 -1.55 2.42
N TYR A 91 14.01 -0.58 3.24
CA TYR A 91 14.80 0.61 3.47
C TYR A 91 16.15 0.28 4.12
N SER A 92 16.13 -0.57 5.14
CA SER A 92 17.35 -1.00 5.84
C SER A 92 18.31 -1.70 4.90
N ALA A 93 17.79 -2.60 4.05
CA ALA A 93 18.61 -3.32 3.08
C ALA A 93 19.23 -2.36 2.06
N ALA A 94 18.45 -1.39 1.58
CA ALA A 94 18.93 -0.38 0.64
C ALA A 94 20.03 0.48 1.26
N LYS A 95 19.83 0.90 2.51
CA LYS A 95 20.78 1.73 3.24
C LYS A 95 22.09 0.99 3.53
N ASN A 96 21.99 -0.31 3.83
CA ASN A 96 23.15 -1.15 4.14
C ASN A 96 23.84 -1.73 2.90
N GLY A 97 23.23 -1.57 1.73
CA GLY A 97 23.78 -2.12 0.50
C GLY A 97 23.67 -3.63 0.39
N ASP A 98 22.72 -4.26 1.10
CA ASP A 98 22.51 -5.71 1.11
C ASP A 98 21.53 -6.11 0.01
N GLY A 99 22.08 -6.52 -1.14
CA GLY A 99 21.27 -6.85 -2.31
C GLY A 99 20.32 -8.03 -2.12
N ASP A 100 20.76 -9.07 -1.42
CA ASP A 100 19.92 -10.25 -1.17
C ASP A 100 18.72 -9.90 -0.31
N SER A 101 18.93 -9.18 0.78
CA SER A 101 17.86 -8.71 1.66
C SER A 101 16.96 -7.72 0.95
N PHE A 102 17.51 -6.86 0.09
CA PHE A 102 16.74 -5.88 -0.67
C PHE A 102 15.76 -6.58 -1.61
N ILE A 103 16.21 -7.55 -2.37
CA ILE A 103 15.35 -8.28 -3.33
C ILE A 103 14.24 -9.03 -2.58
N THR A 104 14.58 -9.69 -1.47
CA THR A 104 13.60 -10.41 -0.65
C THR A 104 12.55 -9.46 -0.06
N ALA A 105 12.99 -8.33 0.48
CA ALA A 105 12.09 -7.35 1.08
C ALA A 105 11.20 -6.69 0.02
N ALA A 106 11.73 -6.41 -1.16
CA ALA A 106 10.96 -5.86 -2.27
C ALA A 106 9.84 -6.82 -2.69
N ALA A 107 10.15 -8.11 -2.80
CA ALA A 107 9.16 -9.13 -3.12
C ALA A 107 8.06 -9.22 -2.04
N LYS A 108 8.43 -9.18 -0.77
CA LYS A 108 7.48 -9.16 0.34
C LYS A 108 6.57 -7.94 0.30
N PHE A 109 7.15 -6.77 0.04
CA PHE A 109 6.38 -5.53 -0.01
C PHE A 109 5.37 -5.56 -1.15
N CYS A 110 5.78 -6.01 -2.33
CA CYS A 110 4.88 -6.16 -3.48
C CYS A 110 3.76 -7.15 -3.19
N ASP A 111 4.06 -8.27 -2.53
CA ASP A 111 3.07 -9.27 -2.15
C ASP A 111 2.05 -8.67 -1.16
N CYS A 112 2.52 -7.91 -0.18
CA CYS A 112 1.64 -7.24 0.79
C CYS A 112 0.70 -6.25 0.08
N LEU A 113 1.21 -5.45 -0.86
CA LEU A 113 0.40 -4.50 -1.62
C LEU A 113 -0.64 -5.23 -2.48
N THR A 114 -0.25 -6.31 -3.11
CA THR A 114 -1.15 -7.12 -3.94
C THR A 114 -2.27 -7.71 -3.09
N ARG A 115 -1.96 -8.20 -1.90
CA ARG A 115 -2.96 -8.74 -0.98
C ARG A 115 -3.91 -7.67 -0.48
N MET A 116 -3.42 -6.47 -0.18
CA MET A 116 -4.26 -5.35 0.21
C MET A 116 -5.26 -5.01 -0.90
N LYS A 117 -4.80 -4.96 -2.13
CA LYS A 117 -5.65 -4.68 -3.28
C LYS A 117 -6.72 -5.76 -3.48
N LYS A 118 -6.36 -7.02 -3.30
CA LYS A 118 -7.31 -8.15 -3.40
C LYS A 118 -8.36 -8.10 -2.31
N LEU A 119 -7.97 -7.77 -1.08
CA LEU A 119 -8.90 -7.68 0.05
C LEU A 119 -9.96 -6.61 -0.18
N GLU A 120 -9.58 -5.48 -0.72
CA GLU A 120 -10.53 -4.42 -1.03
C GLU A 120 -11.50 -4.82 -2.13
N SER A 121 -11.00 -5.44 -3.19
CA SER A 121 -11.85 -5.98 -4.25
C SER A 121 -12.80 -7.02 -3.70
N PHE A 122 -12.34 -7.87 -2.79
CA PHE A 122 -13.15 -8.91 -2.17
C PHE A 122 -14.23 -8.30 -1.29
N ASP A 123 -13.89 -7.34 -0.43
CA ASP A 123 -14.85 -6.66 0.44
C ASP A 123 -15.93 -5.95 -0.38
N PHE A 124 -15.54 -5.27 -1.44
CA PHE A 124 -16.48 -4.62 -2.35
C PHE A 124 -17.36 -5.66 -3.05
N GLY A 125 -16.79 -6.77 -3.48
CA GLY A 125 -17.50 -7.87 -4.11
C GLY A 125 -18.50 -8.56 -3.18
N SER A 126 -18.18 -8.68 -1.90
CA SER A 126 -19.06 -9.34 -0.93
C SER A 126 -20.26 -8.47 -0.57
N PHE A 127 -20.21 -7.16 -0.81
CA PHE A 127 -21.35 -6.26 -0.65
C PHE A 127 -22.29 -6.28 -1.83
N MET A 128 -21.81 -6.72 -2.96
CA MET A 128 -22.61 -6.81 -4.19
C MET A 128 -23.01 -8.23 -4.48
#